data_f3fe2036d8815c396a137206b0eef40e
#
_entry.id   f3fe2036d8815c396a137206b0eef40e
#
_cell.length_a   1.000
_cell.length_b   1.000
_cell.length_c   1.000
_cell.angle_alpha   90.00
_cell.angle_beta   90.00
_cell.angle_gamma   90.00
#
_symmetry.space_group_name_H-M   'P 1'
#
loop_
_entity.id
_entity.type
_entity.pdbx_description
1 polymer ?
#
loop_
_entity_poly.entity_id
_entity_poly.type
_entity_poly.pdbx_seq_one_letter_code
_entity_poly.pdbx_strand_id
1 'polypeptide(L)'
;MNDFVTQELQKIVGETNVVTRKEQMLNYLTDESPAAIRPKPADDLALVKPANTQQISNIMQLADKHHIAVYPRGAGTGLVGGAIPTRNGIILSLERLDKVDIDTDNMMAIAEAGVTLEKLATTANASGLSFPPHPGDENAQVGGLVATNAGGSRAVRHGVMRNQVRAIEVVLPNGQVVTLGAKVHKNNVGYDLMQLLIGSEGTLGIITKATLRLYPKSEATLTLLVPFDNRRDALSVVPKILQNASTPLAVEYVDKELVERTAKHLGANWPVTTGKYYLIIIMAEADSDRVLSESLKVATICSKHTTYETFVAEPKRDQDNILRIRSNIYVILKNETLDILDITVPPAALEKVIESIEEVALAHKAYLPVYGHAADGNLHIHIMRDQEAIVDSVRDEIYRIAVKAGGVITGEHGIGKTRASKLSGFVSSEELELMRKIKAAFDPNNILNPGTKLQL
;
A
#
# COMPACT_ATOMS: atom_id res chain seq x y z
N MET A 1 19.25 -14.88 -20.72
CA MET A 1 19.07 -16.14 -19.95
C MET A 1 19.73 -17.26 -20.71
N ASN A 2 20.48 -18.16 -20.03
CA ASN A 2 21.11 -19.32 -20.66
C ASN A 2 20.02 -20.27 -21.20
N ASP A 3 20.22 -20.85 -22.40
CA ASP A 3 19.26 -21.76 -23.05
C ASP A 3 18.87 -22.96 -22.17
N PHE A 4 19.82 -23.51 -21.43
CA PHE A 4 19.56 -24.59 -20.48
C PHE A 4 18.52 -24.18 -19.42
N VAL A 5 18.70 -23.01 -18.80
CA VAL A 5 17.76 -22.53 -17.77
C VAL A 5 16.39 -22.27 -18.37
N THR A 6 16.32 -21.69 -19.57
CA THR A 6 15.07 -21.46 -20.29
C THR A 6 14.32 -22.76 -20.56
N GLN A 7 15.02 -23.81 -21.01
CA GLN A 7 14.43 -25.13 -21.26
C GLN A 7 13.93 -25.77 -19.96
N GLU A 8 14.67 -25.67 -18.85
CA GLU A 8 14.20 -26.20 -17.56
C GLU A 8 12.97 -25.44 -17.06
N LEU A 9 12.91 -24.12 -17.20
CA LEU A 9 11.72 -23.34 -16.87
C LEU A 9 10.51 -23.75 -17.73
N GLN A 10 10.71 -23.97 -19.04
CA GLN A 10 9.67 -24.46 -19.94
C GLN A 10 9.15 -25.85 -19.56
N LYS A 11 10.01 -26.76 -19.09
CA LYS A 11 9.59 -28.08 -18.56
C LYS A 11 8.73 -27.94 -17.31
N ILE A 12 9.00 -26.95 -16.45
CA ILE A 12 8.24 -26.74 -15.21
C ILE A 12 6.87 -26.13 -15.47
N VAL A 13 6.76 -25.09 -16.30
CA VAL A 13 5.52 -24.31 -16.46
C VAL A 13 4.85 -24.46 -17.82
N GLY A 14 5.48 -25.12 -18.80
CA GLY A 14 5.06 -25.17 -20.20
C GLY A 14 5.65 -24.00 -21.03
N GLU A 15 5.94 -24.24 -22.29
CA GLU A 15 6.60 -23.27 -23.19
C GLU A 15 5.87 -21.92 -23.26
N THR A 16 4.55 -21.94 -23.36
CA THR A 16 3.72 -20.71 -23.50
C THR A 16 3.76 -19.81 -22.25
N ASN A 17 4.25 -20.32 -21.11
CA ASN A 17 4.33 -19.61 -19.83
C ASN A 17 5.75 -19.13 -19.51
N VAL A 18 6.67 -19.20 -20.46
CA VAL A 18 8.02 -18.64 -20.40
C VAL A 18 8.21 -17.67 -21.54
N VAL A 19 8.42 -16.39 -21.22
CA VAL A 19 8.65 -15.33 -22.20
C VAL A 19 10.04 -14.77 -22.01
N THR A 20 10.86 -14.79 -23.09
CA THR A 20 12.25 -14.27 -23.07
C THR A 20 12.42 -13.01 -23.91
N ARG A 21 11.46 -12.69 -24.77
CA ARG A 21 11.48 -11.48 -25.61
C ARG A 21 11.03 -10.27 -24.80
N LYS A 22 11.90 -9.27 -24.69
CA LYS A 22 11.68 -8.05 -23.90
C LYS A 22 10.42 -7.31 -24.31
N GLU A 23 10.12 -7.26 -25.60
CA GLU A 23 8.95 -6.56 -26.18
C GLU A 23 7.62 -7.18 -25.69
N GLN A 24 7.61 -8.46 -25.34
CA GLN A 24 6.43 -9.19 -24.87
C GLN A 24 6.22 -9.08 -23.35
N MET A 25 7.20 -8.52 -22.64
CA MET A 25 7.13 -8.39 -21.16
C MET A 25 7.20 -6.93 -20.68
N LEU A 26 7.03 -5.93 -21.53
CA LEU A 26 7.19 -4.51 -21.17
C LEU A 26 6.36 -4.10 -19.96
N ASN A 27 5.13 -4.60 -19.84
CA ASN A 27 4.25 -4.33 -18.69
C ASN A 27 4.75 -4.93 -17.37
N TYR A 28 5.70 -5.87 -17.43
CA TYR A 28 6.32 -6.51 -16.26
C TYR A 28 7.64 -5.85 -15.87
N LEU A 29 8.12 -4.87 -16.64
CA LEU A 29 9.38 -4.16 -16.40
C LEU A 29 9.20 -2.84 -15.65
N THR A 30 7.96 -2.45 -15.38
CA THR A 30 7.63 -1.20 -14.69
C THR A 30 6.64 -1.45 -13.57
N ASP A 31 6.53 -0.52 -12.65
CA ASP A 31 5.47 -0.42 -11.65
C ASP A 31 4.89 1.01 -11.64
N GLU A 32 4.08 1.36 -10.64
CA GLU A 32 3.46 2.68 -10.53
C GLU A 32 4.39 3.76 -9.93
N SER A 33 5.65 3.45 -9.63
CA SER A 33 6.61 4.45 -9.16
C SER A 33 6.77 5.62 -10.14
N PRO A 34 6.99 6.85 -9.66
CA PRO A 34 7.24 8.00 -10.50
C PRO A 34 8.39 7.74 -11.48
N ALA A 35 8.20 8.10 -12.76
CA ALA A 35 9.15 7.75 -13.83
C ALA A 35 10.57 8.28 -13.58
N ALA A 36 10.70 9.40 -12.86
CA ALA A 36 11.98 10.04 -12.58
C ALA A 36 12.87 9.24 -11.62
N ILE A 37 12.27 8.55 -10.64
CA ILE A 37 12.99 7.74 -9.64
C ILE A 37 12.93 6.24 -9.91
N ARG A 38 12.23 5.85 -10.99
CA ARG A 38 12.03 4.44 -11.33
C ARG A 38 13.34 3.75 -11.68
N PRO A 39 13.65 2.60 -11.05
CA PRO A 39 14.82 1.81 -11.39
C PRO A 39 14.78 1.34 -12.85
N LYS A 40 15.94 1.26 -13.50
CA LYS A 40 16.05 0.66 -14.84
C LYS A 40 15.99 -0.85 -14.73
N PRO A 41 15.13 -1.55 -15.49
CA PRO A 41 15.14 -3.00 -15.54
C PRO A 41 16.39 -3.52 -16.24
N ALA A 42 16.84 -4.71 -15.85
CA ALA A 42 17.91 -5.43 -16.52
C ALA A 42 17.51 -5.86 -17.94
N ASP A 43 18.49 -6.25 -18.74
CA ASP A 43 18.25 -6.57 -20.15
C ASP A 43 18.00 -8.06 -20.39
N ASP A 44 18.65 -8.94 -19.62
CA ASP A 44 18.54 -10.40 -19.79
C ASP A 44 17.61 -11.02 -18.75
N LEU A 45 16.33 -11.12 -19.10
CA LEU A 45 15.23 -11.53 -18.22
C LEU A 45 14.39 -12.63 -18.86
N ALA A 46 13.83 -13.51 -18.02
CA ALA A 46 12.72 -14.39 -18.41
C ALA A 46 11.50 -14.11 -17.53
N LEU A 47 10.36 -13.86 -18.14
CA LEU A 47 9.07 -13.83 -17.47
C LEU A 47 8.52 -15.25 -17.40
N VAL A 48 8.19 -15.72 -16.20
CA VAL A 48 7.69 -17.08 -15.94
C VAL A 48 6.37 -16.98 -15.18
N LYS A 49 5.36 -17.72 -15.64
CA LYS A 49 3.99 -17.70 -15.12
C LYS A 49 3.57 -19.08 -14.58
N PRO A 50 3.94 -19.43 -13.34
CA PRO A 50 3.52 -20.69 -12.72
C PRO A 50 2.02 -20.72 -12.44
N ALA A 51 1.43 -21.92 -12.46
CA ALA A 51 0.01 -22.14 -12.19
C ALA A 51 -0.30 -22.63 -10.76
N ASN A 52 0.73 -22.99 -9.99
CA ASN A 52 0.57 -23.52 -8.63
C ASN A 52 1.86 -23.42 -7.83
N THR A 53 1.75 -23.64 -6.51
CA THR A 53 2.85 -23.57 -5.55
C THR A 53 3.98 -24.55 -5.87
N GLN A 54 3.68 -25.76 -6.39
CA GLN A 54 4.74 -26.73 -6.73
C GLN A 54 5.62 -26.26 -7.88
N GLN A 55 5.05 -25.61 -8.89
CA GLN A 55 5.84 -25.01 -9.98
C GLN A 55 6.73 -23.90 -9.45
N ILE A 56 6.25 -23.06 -8.53
CA ILE A 56 7.06 -22.02 -7.86
C ILE A 56 8.21 -22.66 -7.08
N SER A 57 7.93 -23.72 -6.31
CA SER A 57 8.96 -24.49 -5.58
C SER A 57 10.06 -24.99 -6.52
N ASN A 58 9.69 -25.61 -7.64
CA ASN A 58 10.66 -26.14 -8.61
C ASN A 58 11.48 -25.02 -9.27
N ILE A 59 10.85 -23.87 -9.57
CA ILE A 59 11.55 -22.68 -10.11
C ILE A 59 12.57 -22.16 -9.09
N MET A 60 12.18 -22.06 -7.80
CA MET A 60 13.07 -21.58 -6.74
C MET A 60 14.24 -22.54 -6.51
N GLN A 61 14.04 -23.85 -6.53
CA GLN A 61 15.11 -24.83 -6.46
C GLN A 61 16.12 -24.68 -7.62
N LEU A 62 15.62 -24.47 -8.84
CA LEU A 62 16.45 -24.19 -10.01
C LEU A 62 17.23 -22.89 -9.84
N ALA A 63 16.57 -21.83 -9.38
CA ALA A 63 17.16 -20.51 -9.19
C ALA A 63 18.22 -20.52 -8.08
N ASP A 64 17.96 -21.17 -6.96
CA ASP A 64 18.90 -21.31 -5.84
C ASP A 64 20.16 -22.07 -6.27
N LYS A 65 19.99 -23.22 -6.93
CA LYS A 65 21.10 -24.04 -7.45
C LYS A 65 22.02 -23.28 -8.40
N HIS A 66 21.47 -22.38 -9.21
CA HIS A 66 22.22 -21.66 -10.24
C HIS A 66 22.45 -20.18 -9.89
N HIS A 67 22.15 -19.75 -8.66
CA HIS A 67 22.28 -18.35 -8.17
C HIS A 67 21.61 -17.32 -9.08
N ILE A 68 20.41 -17.65 -9.58
CA ILE A 68 19.63 -16.79 -10.47
C ILE A 68 18.71 -15.89 -9.65
N ALA A 69 18.75 -14.59 -9.90
CA ALA A 69 17.85 -13.65 -9.24
C ALA A 69 16.39 -13.90 -9.64
N VAL A 70 15.47 -13.87 -8.66
CA VAL A 70 14.02 -14.04 -8.85
C VAL A 70 13.28 -12.83 -8.29
N TYR A 71 12.42 -12.25 -9.12
CA TYR A 71 11.61 -11.08 -8.79
C TYR A 71 10.14 -11.48 -8.76
N PRO A 72 9.56 -11.74 -7.56
CA PRO A 72 8.13 -12.01 -7.44
C PRO A 72 7.33 -10.80 -7.89
N ARG A 73 6.31 -11.02 -8.71
CA ARG A 73 5.48 -9.96 -9.24
C ARG A 73 4.00 -10.29 -9.13
N GLY A 74 3.27 -9.38 -8.50
CA GLY A 74 1.82 -9.27 -8.59
C GLY A 74 1.40 -8.36 -9.75
N ALA A 75 0.40 -7.51 -9.56
CA ALA A 75 -0.07 -6.57 -10.57
C ALA A 75 0.92 -5.45 -10.90
N GLY A 76 1.90 -5.18 -10.04
CA GLY A 76 2.88 -4.11 -10.25
C GLY A 76 2.36 -2.72 -9.89
N THR A 77 1.43 -2.63 -8.97
CA THR A 77 0.79 -1.39 -8.48
C THR A 77 1.62 -0.65 -7.43
N GLY A 78 2.78 -1.17 -7.05
CA GLY A 78 3.66 -0.55 -6.06
C GLY A 78 4.31 0.75 -6.55
N LEU A 79 4.65 1.65 -5.62
CA LEU A 79 5.12 3.01 -5.87
C LEU A 79 6.63 3.21 -5.62
N VAL A 80 7.37 2.14 -5.34
CA VAL A 80 8.77 2.25 -4.87
C VAL A 80 9.77 1.35 -5.65
N GLY A 81 9.39 0.89 -6.83
CA GLY A 81 10.27 0.06 -7.68
C GLY A 81 10.48 -1.37 -7.18
N GLY A 82 9.70 -1.83 -6.21
CA GLY A 82 9.88 -3.14 -5.56
C GLY A 82 9.72 -4.33 -6.52
N ALA A 83 8.86 -4.21 -7.52
CA ALA A 83 8.59 -5.26 -8.50
C ALA A 83 9.50 -5.20 -9.75
N ILE A 84 10.40 -4.21 -9.86
CA ILE A 84 11.24 -4.02 -11.06
C ILE A 84 12.51 -4.86 -10.97
N PRO A 85 12.81 -5.72 -11.96
CA PRO A 85 13.99 -6.56 -11.97
C PRO A 85 15.24 -5.76 -12.34
N THR A 86 16.15 -5.51 -11.41
CA THR A 86 17.37 -4.69 -11.63
C THR A 86 18.63 -5.48 -11.91
N ARG A 87 18.57 -6.82 -11.82
CA ARG A 87 19.64 -7.75 -12.23
C ARG A 87 19.05 -8.77 -13.19
N ASN A 88 19.87 -9.35 -14.05
CA ASN A 88 19.46 -10.46 -14.92
C ASN A 88 18.87 -11.60 -14.11
N GLY A 89 17.77 -12.18 -14.57
CA GLY A 89 17.08 -13.21 -13.80
C GLY A 89 15.64 -13.49 -14.25
N ILE A 90 14.84 -13.96 -13.31
CA ILE A 90 13.47 -14.43 -13.53
C ILE A 90 12.48 -13.43 -12.94
N ILE A 91 11.53 -12.94 -13.76
CA ILE A 91 10.31 -12.29 -13.30
C ILE A 91 9.30 -13.40 -13.05
N LEU A 92 8.90 -13.60 -11.82
CA LEU A 92 7.94 -14.64 -11.43
C LEU A 92 6.55 -14.03 -11.24
N SER A 93 5.71 -14.08 -12.28
CA SER A 93 4.34 -13.56 -12.22
C SER A 93 3.41 -14.56 -11.55
N LEU A 94 2.68 -14.09 -10.53
CA LEU A 94 1.75 -14.91 -9.75
C LEU A 94 0.31 -14.83 -10.27
N GLU A 95 0.06 -14.20 -11.41
CA GLU A 95 -1.27 -13.91 -11.95
C GLU A 95 -2.16 -15.14 -12.20
N ARG A 96 -1.56 -16.34 -12.35
CA ARG A 96 -2.30 -17.60 -12.57
C ARG A 96 -2.72 -18.28 -11.27
N LEU A 97 -2.28 -17.80 -10.13
CA LEU A 97 -2.73 -18.26 -8.81
C LEU A 97 -3.94 -17.41 -8.42
N ASP A 98 -5.10 -17.65 -8.98
CA ASP A 98 -6.24 -16.74 -8.94
C ASP A 98 -7.50 -17.31 -8.26
N LYS A 99 -7.39 -18.40 -7.50
CA LYS A 99 -8.51 -19.00 -6.79
C LYS A 99 -8.76 -18.32 -5.46
N VAL A 100 -10.04 -18.12 -5.15
CA VAL A 100 -10.51 -17.63 -3.86
C VAL A 100 -11.68 -18.45 -3.38
N ASP A 101 -11.66 -18.83 -2.10
CA ASP A 101 -12.71 -19.55 -1.42
C ASP A 101 -13.13 -18.80 -0.15
N ILE A 102 -14.44 -18.75 0.15
CA ILE A 102 -15.00 -18.07 1.31
C ILE A 102 -15.52 -19.08 2.32
N ASP A 103 -14.89 -19.09 3.47
CA ASP A 103 -15.33 -19.83 4.66
C ASP A 103 -16.25 -18.91 5.48
N THR A 104 -17.54 -18.96 5.20
CA THR A 104 -18.56 -18.12 5.83
C THR A 104 -18.69 -18.38 7.32
N ASP A 105 -18.58 -19.63 7.76
CA ASP A 105 -18.74 -20.04 9.14
C ASP A 105 -17.62 -19.47 10.03
N ASN A 106 -16.41 -19.38 9.49
CA ASN A 106 -15.24 -18.79 10.18
C ASN A 106 -14.99 -17.33 9.80
N MET A 107 -15.80 -16.74 8.90
CA MET A 107 -15.61 -15.40 8.35
C MET A 107 -14.18 -15.21 7.83
N MET A 108 -13.73 -16.08 6.93
CA MET A 108 -12.40 -16.05 6.35
C MET A 108 -12.44 -16.26 4.84
N ALA A 109 -11.49 -15.64 4.15
CA ALA A 109 -11.20 -15.92 2.75
C ALA A 109 -9.87 -16.67 2.65
N ILE A 110 -9.82 -17.72 1.84
CA ILE A 110 -8.59 -18.38 1.43
C ILE A 110 -8.33 -17.97 -0.01
N ALA A 111 -7.38 -17.08 -0.23
CA ALA A 111 -7.08 -16.50 -1.52
C ALA A 111 -5.66 -16.86 -1.97
N GLU A 112 -5.52 -17.28 -3.22
CA GLU A 112 -4.23 -17.42 -3.88
C GLU A 112 -3.62 -16.04 -4.19
N ALA A 113 -2.31 -15.99 -4.35
CA ALA A 113 -1.54 -14.74 -4.43
C ALA A 113 -1.89 -13.82 -5.60
N GLY A 114 -2.37 -14.37 -6.71
CA GLY A 114 -2.77 -13.63 -7.90
C GLY A 114 -4.22 -13.13 -7.90
N VAL A 115 -5.01 -13.45 -6.86
CA VAL A 115 -6.37 -12.92 -6.70
C VAL A 115 -6.30 -11.40 -6.53
N THR A 116 -7.06 -10.67 -7.35
CA THR A 116 -7.14 -9.20 -7.22
C THR A 116 -7.99 -8.79 -6.01
N LEU A 117 -7.74 -7.59 -5.49
CA LEU A 117 -8.54 -7.01 -4.41
C LEU A 117 -10.02 -6.93 -4.80
N GLU A 118 -10.31 -6.51 -6.05
CA GLU A 118 -11.66 -6.48 -6.60
C GLU A 118 -12.35 -7.86 -6.56
N LYS A 119 -11.66 -8.91 -7.05
CA LYS A 119 -12.19 -10.28 -7.03
C LYS A 119 -12.44 -10.77 -5.61
N LEU A 120 -11.51 -10.50 -4.69
CA LEU A 120 -11.66 -10.86 -3.27
C LEU A 120 -12.86 -10.14 -2.64
N ALA A 121 -12.95 -8.80 -2.82
CA ALA A 121 -14.03 -7.99 -2.27
C ALA A 121 -15.39 -8.40 -2.84
N THR A 122 -15.48 -8.60 -4.15
CA THR A 122 -16.72 -9.03 -4.83
C THR A 122 -17.18 -10.41 -4.34
N THR A 123 -16.25 -11.37 -4.22
CA THR A 123 -16.58 -12.73 -3.75
C THR A 123 -17.01 -12.71 -2.28
N ALA A 124 -16.33 -11.95 -1.41
CA ALA A 124 -16.73 -11.78 -0.02
C ALA A 124 -18.12 -11.13 0.10
N ASN A 125 -18.37 -10.06 -0.67
CA ASN A 125 -19.65 -9.35 -0.68
C ASN A 125 -20.83 -10.24 -1.14
N ALA A 126 -20.60 -11.13 -2.10
CA ALA A 126 -21.60 -12.11 -2.54
C ALA A 126 -21.98 -13.11 -1.45
N SER A 127 -21.11 -13.32 -0.47
CA SER A 127 -21.32 -14.18 0.71
C SER A 127 -21.82 -13.40 1.94
N GLY A 128 -22.23 -12.14 1.79
CA GLY A 128 -22.71 -11.29 2.91
C GLY A 128 -21.61 -10.79 3.83
N LEU A 129 -20.34 -10.96 3.45
CA LEU A 129 -19.17 -10.53 4.21
C LEU A 129 -18.41 -9.41 3.47
N SER A 130 -17.49 -8.76 4.15
CA SER A 130 -16.65 -7.72 3.57
C SER A 130 -15.17 -7.93 3.89
N PHE A 131 -14.31 -7.56 2.95
CA PHE A 131 -12.87 -7.42 3.15
C PHE A 131 -12.52 -5.91 3.25
N PRO A 132 -12.19 -5.40 4.44
CA PRO A 132 -12.14 -3.95 4.66
C PRO A 132 -10.92 -3.22 4.09
N PRO A 133 -9.69 -3.78 4.02
CA PRO A 133 -8.54 -3.05 3.48
C PRO A 133 -8.79 -2.50 2.07
N HIS A 134 -8.43 -1.23 1.86
CA HIS A 134 -8.65 -0.56 0.57
C HIS A 134 -7.43 0.33 0.25
N PRO A 135 -6.33 -0.25 -0.27
CA PRO A 135 -5.09 0.47 -0.58
C PRO A 135 -5.15 1.29 -1.89
N GLY A 136 -6.33 1.54 -2.41
CA GLY A 136 -6.55 2.48 -3.53
C GLY A 136 -6.45 1.88 -4.94
N ASP A 137 -5.93 0.67 -5.13
CA ASP A 137 -5.89 -0.01 -6.43
C ASP A 137 -6.56 -1.39 -6.34
N GLU A 138 -7.69 -1.53 -7.00
CA GLU A 138 -8.51 -2.74 -6.99
C GLU A 138 -7.88 -3.89 -7.79
N ASN A 139 -6.92 -3.60 -8.69
CA ASN A 139 -6.15 -4.62 -9.42
C ASN A 139 -4.99 -5.18 -8.59
N ALA A 140 -4.65 -4.57 -7.46
CA ALA A 140 -3.60 -5.08 -6.58
C ALA A 140 -3.89 -6.53 -6.18
N GLN A 141 -2.87 -7.39 -6.27
CA GLN A 141 -3.01 -8.83 -6.00
C GLN A 141 -2.71 -9.16 -4.54
N VAL A 142 -3.43 -10.13 -3.97
CA VAL A 142 -3.34 -10.55 -2.56
C VAL A 142 -1.90 -10.83 -2.13
N GLY A 143 -1.12 -11.55 -2.92
CA GLY A 143 0.29 -11.83 -2.61
C GLY A 143 1.13 -10.55 -2.47
N GLY A 144 0.91 -9.58 -3.36
CA GLY A 144 1.54 -8.27 -3.31
C GLY A 144 1.08 -7.46 -2.09
N LEU A 145 -0.23 -7.41 -1.83
CA LEU A 145 -0.81 -6.70 -0.68
C LEU A 145 -0.23 -7.20 0.65
N VAL A 146 -0.09 -8.53 0.80
CA VAL A 146 0.52 -9.14 2.00
C VAL A 146 2.03 -8.86 2.05
N ALA A 147 2.74 -9.03 0.92
CA ALA A 147 4.18 -8.84 0.85
C ALA A 147 4.61 -7.39 1.15
N THR A 148 3.78 -6.40 0.81
CA THR A 148 4.03 -4.98 1.11
C THR A 148 3.39 -4.51 2.41
N ASN A 149 2.56 -5.35 3.06
CA ASN A 149 1.72 -4.97 4.20
C ASN A 149 0.88 -3.74 3.88
N ALA A 150 0.19 -3.77 2.74
CA ALA A 150 -0.56 -2.64 2.21
C ALA A 150 -1.56 -2.06 3.23
N GLY A 151 -1.64 -0.73 3.26
CA GLY A 151 -2.51 0.05 4.14
C GLY A 151 -3.78 0.53 3.45
N GLY A 152 -3.98 1.85 3.43
CA GLY A 152 -5.08 2.56 2.79
C GLY A 152 -6.05 3.18 3.78
N SER A 153 -7.03 3.89 3.25
CA SER A 153 -7.93 4.79 3.97
C SER A 153 -8.68 4.17 5.16
N ARG A 154 -8.89 2.84 5.17
CA ARG A 154 -9.66 2.15 6.22
C ARG A 154 -8.79 1.57 7.33
N ALA A 155 -7.49 1.85 7.31
CA ALA A 155 -6.55 1.32 8.30
C ALA A 155 -6.86 1.81 9.71
N VAL A 156 -7.38 3.00 9.88
CA VAL A 156 -7.77 3.55 11.19
C VAL A 156 -8.76 2.65 11.95
N ARG A 157 -9.72 1.99 11.27
CA ARG A 157 -10.72 1.12 11.91
C ARG A 157 -10.31 -0.35 11.91
N HIS A 158 -9.73 -0.83 10.81
CA HIS A 158 -9.51 -2.25 10.58
C HIS A 158 -8.04 -2.66 10.62
N GLY A 159 -7.12 -1.70 10.64
CA GLY A 159 -5.70 -1.95 10.47
C GLY A 159 -5.32 -2.22 9.02
N VAL A 160 -4.05 -2.48 8.80
CA VAL A 160 -3.44 -2.80 7.51
C VAL A 160 -3.50 -4.30 7.22
N MET A 161 -2.90 -4.77 6.12
CA MET A 161 -2.95 -6.18 5.72
C MET A 161 -2.54 -7.15 6.84
N ARG A 162 -1.48 -6.88 7.61
CA ARG A 162 -1.04 -7.77 8.71
C ARG A 162 -2.12 -8.04 9.76
N ASN A 163 -3.03 -7.11 9.96
CA ASN A 163 -4.14 -7.27 10.90
C ASN A 163 -5.20 -8.25 10.38
N GLN A 164 -5.26 -8.47 9.07
CA GLN A 164 -6.23 -9.35 8.42
C GLN A 164 -5.69 -10.77 8.21
N VAL A 165 -4.38 -10.91 8.01
CA VAL A 165 -3.77 -12.22 7.71
C VAL A 165 -3.82 -13.13 8.95
N ARG A 166 -4.27 -14.37 8.74
CA ARG A 166 -4.35 -15.44 9.75
C ARG A 166 -3.39 -16.58 9.44
N ALA A 167 -3.16 -16.86 8.15
CA ALA A 167 -2.16 -17.81 7.71
C ALA A 167 -1.65 -17.43 6.33
N ILE A 168 -0.44 -17.87 6.00
CA ILE A 168 0.14 -17.76 4.65
C ILE A 168 0.78 -19.09 4.26
N GLU A 169 0.71 -19.43 2.97
CA GLU A 169 1.55 -20.41 2.33
C GLU A 169 2.65 -19.69 1.59
N VAL A 170 3.89 -20.11 1.78
CA VAL A 170 5.09 -19.43 1.30
C VAL A 170 6.07 -20.42 0.69
N VAL A 171 6.68 -20.08 -0.43
CA VAL A 171 7.85 -20.77 -0.98
C VAL A 171 9.10 -19.99 -0.57
N LEU A 172 10.01 -20.65 0.15
CA LEU A 172 11.30 -20.10 0.57
C LEU A 172 12.31 -20.05 -0.59
N PRO A 173 13.41 -19.29 -0.48
CA PRO A 173 14.41 -19.20 -1.54
C PRO A 173 14.97 -20.55 -2.01
N ASN A 174 15.13 -21.53 -1.11
CA ASN A 174 15.57 -22.89 -1.44
C ASN A 174 14.46 -23.79 -2.05
N GLY A 175 13.27 -23.26 -2.32
CA GLY A 175 12.13 -23.98 -2.87
C GLY A 175 11.28 -24.74 -1.85
N GLN A 176 11.62 -24.72 -0.57
CA GLN A 176 10.80 -25.35 0.48
C GLN A 176 9.47 -24.61 0.62
N VAL A 177 8.37 -25.37 0.68
CA VAL A 177 7.02 -24.84 0.93
C VAL A 177 6.72 -24.93 2.41
N VAL A 178 6.29 -23.82 3.02
CA VAL A 178 5.90 -23.76 4.42
C VAL A 178 4.55 -23.08 4.57
N THR A 179 3.74 -23.54 5.53
CA THR A 179 2.51 -22.86 5.96
C THR A 179 2.75 -22.28 7.34
N LEU A 180 2.51 -20.98 7.49
CA LEU A 180 2.67 -20.25 8.73
C LEU A 180 1.32 -19.68 9.16
N GLY A 181 1.01 -19.76 10.46
CA GLY A 181 -0.31 -19.39 10.97
C GLY A 181 -1.35 -20.51 10.83
N ALA A 182 -2.61 -20.20 11.11
CA ALA A 182 -3.76 -21.09 11.00
C ALA A 182 -5.08 -20.29 10.95
N LYS A 183 -6.22 -20.95 10.65
CA LYS A 183 -7.57 -20.36 10.70
C LYS A 183 -8.05 -20.12 12.14
N VAL A 184 -7.28 -19.43 12.94
CA VAL A 184 -7.59 -19.15 14.36
C VAL A 184 -7.32 -17.71 14.73
N HIS A 185 -7.99 -17.23 15.78
CA HIS A 185 -7.77 -15.87 16.27
C HIS A 185 -6.57 -15.75 17.23
N LYS A 186 -6.19 -16.84 17.88
CA LYS A 186 -5.09 -16.87 18.86
C LYS A 186 -4.12 -17.98 18.46
N ASN A 187 -2.84 -17.63 18.32
CA ASN A 187 -1.77 -18.58 18.06
C ASN A 187 -0.47 -18.12 18.75
N ASN A 188 0.00 -18.88 19.72
CA ASN A 188 1.24 -18.65 20.45
C ASN A 188 2.24 -19.80 20.28
N VAL A 189 2.14 -20.54 19.15
CA VAL A 189 3.02 -21.66 18.87
C VAL A 189 4.33 -21.14 18.25
N GLY A 190 5.37 -21.01 19.05
CA GLY A 190 6.71 -20.59 18.61
C GLY A 190 6.81 -19.08 18.31
N TYR A 191 7.83 -18.72 17.51
CA TYR A 191 7.99 -17.36 17.02
C TYR A 191 6.99 -17.05 15.91
N ASP A 192 6.52 -15.81 15.84
CA ASP A 192 5.62 -15.36 14.77
C ASP A 192 6.39 -15.06 13.48
N LEU A 193 6.78 -16.14 12.78
CA LEU A 193 7.51 -16.06 11.52
C LEU A 193 6.66 -15.46 10.39
N MET A 194 5.33 -15.60 10.49
CA MET A 194 4.41 -15.01 9.51
C MET A 194 4.58 -13.49 9.48
N GLN A 195 4.73 -12.84 10.64
CA GLN A 195 4.89 -11.39 10.71
C GLN A 195 6.21 -10.87 10.12
N LEU A 196 7.25 -11.71 10.00
CA LEU A 196 8.48 -11.37 9.28
C LEU A 196 8.27 -11.33 7.77
N LEU A 197 7.39 -12.19 7.24
CA LEU A 197 7.12 -12.30 5.81
C LEU A 197 6.11 -11.24 5.33
N ILE A 198 5.17 -10.84 6.19
CA ILE A 198 4.24 -9.75 5.90
C ILE A 198 5.01 -8.43 5.91
N GLY A 199 5.01 -7.72 4.78
CA GLY A 199 5.79 -6.49 4.61
C GLY A 199 7.26 -6.72 4.26
N SER A 200 7.66 -7.97 3.94
CA SER A 200 9.03 -8.28 3.48
C SER A 200 9.33 -7.82 2.05
N GLU A 201 8.34 -7.35 1.31
CA GLU A 201 8.46 -6.92 -0.10
C GLU A 201 9.03 -8.03 -1.01
N GLY A 202 8.68 -9.30 -0.71
CA GLY A 202 9.14 -10.46 -1.48
C GLY A 202 10.63 -10.76 -1.36
N THR A 203 11.29 -10.33 -0.27
CA THR A 203 12.73 -10.56 -0.07
C THR A 203 13.03 -11.78 0.80
N LEU A 204 12.05 -12.30 1.57
CA LEU A 204 12.23 -13.43 2.48
C LEU A 204 11.51 -14.70 2.02
N GLY A 205 10.54 -14.58 1.13
CA GLY A 205 9.76 -15.70 0.61
C GLY A 205 8.72 -15.22 -0.41
N ILE A 206 8.19 -16.15 -1.19
CA ILE A 206 7.14 -15.91 -2.19
C ILE A 206 5.82 -16.39 -1.61
N ILE A 207 4.92 -15.47 -1.27
CA ILE A 207 3.59 -15.80 -0.78
C ILE A 207 2.77 -16.36 -1.94
N THR A 208 2.22 -17.56 -1.77
CA THR A 208 1.41 -18.23 -2.79
C THR A 208 -0.06 -18.28 -2.42
N LYS A 209 -0.38 -18.18 -1.12
CA LYS A 209 -1.74 -18.19 -0.60
C LYS A 209 -1.83 -17.45 0.73
N ALA A 210 -2.93 -16.79 0.99
CA ALA A 210 -3.23 -16.16 2.27
C ALA A 210 -4.63 -16.54 2.78
N THR A 211 -4.75 -16.77 4.09
CA THR A 211 -6.01 -16.83 4.80
C THR A 211 -6.27 -15.49 5.45
N LEU A 212 -7.35 -14.85 5.07
CA LEU A 212 -7.67 -13.47 5.41
C LEU A 212 -8.97 -13.40 6.22
N ARG A 213 -8.98 -12.58 7.26
CA ARG A 213 -10.17 -12.30 8.04
C ARG A 213 -11.16 -11.46 7.24
N LEU A 214 -12.43 -11.85 7.31
CA LEU A 214 -13.57 -11.09 6.81
C LEU A 214 -14.40 -10.52 7.98
N TYR A 215 -15.27 -9.59 7.64
CA TYR A 215 -16.13 -8.90 8.59
C TYR A 215 -17.58 -8.89 8.10
N PRO A 216 -18.58 -8.78 9.00
CA PRO A 216 -19.93 -8.47 8.59
C PRO A 216 -19.96 -7.19 7.76
N LYS A 217 -20.82 -7.14 6.76
CA LYS A 217 -20.99 -5.96 5.93
C LYS A 217 -21.70 -4.86 6.74
N SER A 218 -21.19 -3.63 6.68
CA SER A 218 -21.89 -2.47 7.20
C SER A 218 -23.09 -2.16 6.31
N GLU A 219 -24.27 -1.97 6.90
CA GLU A 219 -25.52 -1.72 6.14
C GLU A 219 -25.74 -0.25 5.84
N ALA A 220 -25.20 0.65 6.68
CA ALA A 220 -25.36 2.08 6.54
C ALA A 220 -24.02 2.82 6.49
N THR A 221 -23.89 3.76 5.54
CA THR A 221 -22.73 4.63 5.41
C THR A 221 -23.16 6.08 5.17
N LEU A 222 -22.40 7.03 5.76
CA LEU A 222 -22.48 8.45 5.48
C LEU A 222 -21.06 8.99 5.23
N THR A 223 -20.95 9.96 4.31
CA THR A 223 -19.70 10.68 4.11
C THR A 223 -19.89 12.14 4.49
N LEU A 224 -19.11 12.61 5.45
CA LEU A 224 -19.06 14.00 5.86
C LEU A 224 -17.91 14.69 5.14
N LEU A 225 -18.17 15.87 4.59
CA LEU A 225 -17.16 16.74 3.99
C LEU A 225 -17.10 18.02 4.80
N VAL A 226 -16.00 18.23 5.51
CA VAL A 226 -15.82 19.34 6.45
C VAL A 226 -14.78 20.32 5.90
N PRO A 227 -15.17 21.57 5.55
CA PRO A 227 -14.24 22.60 5.07
C PRO A 227 -13.52 23.30 6.22
N PHE A 228 -12.27 23.74 5.95
CA PHE A 228 -11.44 24.54 6.85
C PHE A 228 -10.68 25.61 6.08
N ASP A 229 -10.31 26.71 6.75
CA ASP A 229 -9.52 27.79 6.16
C ASP A 229 -8.02 27.53 6.19
N ASN A 230 -7.55 26.71 7.11
CA ASN A 230 -6.15 26.35 7.28
C ASN A 230 -5.97 24.88 7.64
N ARG A 231 -4.79 24.35 7.31
CA ARG A 231 -4.43 22.92 7.53
C ARG A 231 -4.37 22.58 9.01
N ARG A 232 -3.92 23.52 9.83
CA ARG A 232 -3.78 23.33 11.26
C ARG A 232 -5.13 22.94 11.91
N ASP A 233 -6.18 23.73 11.66
CA ASP A 233 -7.49 23.48 12.23
C ASP A 233 -8.06 22.13 11.75
N ALA A 234 -7.89 21.83 10.44
CA ALA A 234 -8.31 20.55 9.87
C ALA A 234 -7.64 19.35 10.56
N LEU A 235 -6.32 19.41 10.80
CA LEU A 235 -5.60 18.26 11.37
C LEU A 235 -5.68 18.20 12.89
N SER A 236 -5.82 19.34 13.59
CA SER A 236 -5.95 19.39 15.06
C SER A 236 -7.24 18.75 15.58
N VAL A 237 -8.30 18.66 14.76
CA VAL A 237 -9.58 18.06 15.15
C VAL A 237 -9.55 16.54 15.07
N VAL A 238 -8.66 15.95 14.28
CA VAL A 238 -8.63 14.49 14.05
C VAL A 238 -8.48 13.67 15.34
N PRO A 239 -7.53 13.94 16.25
CA PRO A 239 -7.45 13.22 17.52
C PRO A 239 -8.73 13.34 18.37
N LYS A 240 -9.43 14.49 18.28
CA LYS A 240 -10.68 14.72 19.05
C LYS A 240 -11.83 13.89 18.52
N ILE A 241 -11.88 13.69 17.18
CA ILE A 241 -12.84 12.77 16.54
C ILE A 241 -12.61 11.35 17.07
N LEU A 242 -11.35 10.87 17.00
CA LEU A 242 -10.99 9.52 17.42
C LEU A 242 -11.24 9.23 18.91
N GLN A 243 -11.17 10.25 19.75
CA GLN A 243 -11.39 10.13 21.20
C GLN A 243 -12.86 10.19 21.62
N ASN A 244 -13.74 10.81 20.81
CA ASN A 244 -15.07 11.19 21.26
C ASN A 244 -16.23 10.67 20.40
N ALA A 245 -15.94 9.96 19.31
CA ALA A 245 -16.94 9.34 18.45
C ALA A 245 -16.61 7.86 18.20
N SER A 246 -17.54 7.11 17.60
CA SER A 246 -17.18 5.79 17.05
C SER A 246 -16.09 5.95 16.01
N THR A 247 -15.13 5.02 15.98
CA THR A 247 -14.01 5.11 15.05
C THR A 247 -14.52 5.21 13.60
N PRO A 248 -14.26 6.31 12.88
CA PRO A 248 -14.64 6.43 11.48
C PRO A 248 -14.07 5.29 10.64
N LEU A 249 -14.73 4.94 9.53
CA LEU A 249 -14.17 4.00 8.56
C LEU A 249 -12.92 4.60 7.90
N ALA A 250 -12.95 5.91 7.64
CA ALA A 250 -11.79 6.66 7.14
C ALA A 250 -11.90 8.15 7.52
N VAL A 251 -10.76 8.83 7.65
CA VAL A 251 -10.65 10.29 7.73
C VAL A 251 -9.54 10.71 6.77
N GLU A 252 -9.94 11.26 5.63
CA GLU A 252 -9.03 11.71 4.59
C GLU A 252 -8.83 13.21 4.68
N TYR A 253 -7.60 13.66 4.52
CA TYR A 253 -7.23 15.06 4.39
C TYR A 253 -6.89 15.39 2.94
N VAL A 254 -7.41 16.50 2.42
CA VAL A 254 -7.12 16.96 1.05
C VAL A 254 -7.14 18.48 0.94
N ASP A 255 -6.28 19.03 0.08
CA ASP A 255 -6.29 20.43 -0.32
C ASP A 255 -7.37 20.68 -1.39
N LYS A 256 -8.06 21.84 -1.31
CA LYS A 256 -9.11 22.25 -2.27
C LYS A 256 -8.64 22.20 -3.71
N GLU A 257 -7.46 22.76 -3.98
CA GLU A 257 -6.87 22.80 -5.33
C GLU A 257 -6.79 21.41 -5.95
N LEU A 258 -6.40 20.38 -5.17
CA LEU A 258 -6.25 19.02 -5.65
C LEU A 258 -7.59 18.39 -6.00
N VAL A 259 -8.62 18.57 -5.16
CA VAL A 259 -9.95 18.00 -5.45
C VAL A 259 -10.65 18.72 -6.60
N GLU A 260 -10.52 20.04 -6.72
CA GLU A 260 -11.07 20.80 -7.84
C GLU A 260 -10.40 20.44 -9.16
N ARG A 261 -9.07 20.34 -9.16
CA ARG A 261 -8.30 19.89 -10.33
C ARG A 261 -8.68 18.47 -10.74
N THR A 262 -8.82 17.56 -9.77
CA THR A 262 -9.22 16.18 -10.03
C THR A 262 -10.65 16.09 -10.53
N ALA A 263 -11.57 16.81 -9.90
CA ALA A 263 -12.98 16.86 -10.33
C ALA A 263 -13.09 17.35 -11.78
N LYS A 264 -12.37 18.43 -12.13
CA LYS A 264 -12.32 18.94 -13.51
C LYS A 264 -11.80 17.90 -14.50
N HIS A 265 -10.71 17.19 -14.16
CA HIS A 265 -10.15 16.12 -15.00
C HIS A 265 -11.14 14.97 -15.24
N LEU A 266 -11.91 14.60 -14.22
CA LEU A 266 -12.89 13.51 -14.28
C LEU A 266 -14.25 13.92 -14.87
N GLY A 267 -14.45 15.21 -15.20
CA GLY A 267 -15.78 15.74 -15.54
C GLY A 267 -16.79 15.56 -14.41
N ALA A 268 -16.34 15.64 -13.15
CA ALA A 268 -17.13 15.44 -11.94
C ALA A 268 -17.36 16.78 -11.23
N ASN A 269 -18.33 16.80 -10.30
CA ASN A 269 -18.60 17.97 -9.48
C ASN A 269 -18.14 17.74 -8.04
N TRP A 270 -17.33 18.67 -7.50
CA TRP A 270 -17.01 18.71 -6.08
C TRP A 270 -18.09 19.51 -5.36
N PRO A 271 -18.76 18.94 -4.32
CA PRO A 271 -20.00 19.53 -3.82
C PRO A 271 -19.83 20.77 -2.95
N VAL A 272 -18.63 21.07 -2.45
CA VAL A 272 -18.35 22.17 -1.51
C VAL A 272 -17.36 23.15 -2.10
N THR A 273 -17.71 24.44 -2.09
CA THR A 273 -16.88 25.52 -2.64
C THR A 273 -16.19 26.37 -1.57
N THR A 274 -16.63 26.28 -0.31
CA THR A 274 -16.08 27.02 0.85
C THR A 274 -14.85 26.32 1.42
N GLY A 275 -14.03 27.05 2.18
CA GLY A 275 -12.79 26.57 2.77
C GLY A 275 -11.66 26.39 1.75
N LYS A 276 -10.48 26.03 2.24
CA LYS A 276 -9.27 25.75 1.45
C LYS A 276 -8.80 24.31 1.61
N TYR A 277 -9.20 23.65 2.67
CA TYR A 277 -8.80 22.30 3.07
C TYR A 277 -10.02 21.52 3.52
N TYR A 278 -10.02 20.22 3.29
CA TYR A 278 -11.18 19.38 3.62
C TYR A 278 -10.74 18.16 4.42
N LEU A 279 -11.59 17.79 5.39
CA LEU A 279 -11.66 16.43 5.90
C LEU A 279 -12.83 15.71 5.23
N ILE A 280 -12.57 14.56 4.64
CA ILE A 280 -13.56 13.61 4.14
C ILE A 280 -13.67 12.51 5.19
N ILE A 281 -14.78 12.44 5.93
CA ILE A 281 -14.96 11.51 7.03
C ILE A 281 -16.03 10.51 6.64
N ILE A 282 -15.65 9.22 6.57
CA ILE A 282 -16.55 8.13 6.20
C ILE A 282 -16.99 7.43 7.48
N MET A 283 -18.29 7.49 7.74
CA MET A 283 -18.94 6.75 8.83
C MET A 283 -19.61 5.50 8.25
N ALA A 284 -19.50 4.37 8.94
CA ALA A 284 -20.12 3.11 8.53
C ALA A 284 -20.57 2.35 9.78
N GLU A 285 -21.86 2.05 9.86
CA GLU A 285 -22.45 1.40 11.04
C GLU A 285 -23.46 0.31 10.61
N ALA A 286 -23.99 -0.40 11.61
CA ALA A 286 -24.91 -1.52 11.37
C ALA A 286 -26.27 -1.05 10.83
N ASP A 287 -26.69 0.19 11.16
CA ASP A 287 -27.98 0.75 10.78
C ASP A 287 -27.93 2.26 10.55
N SER A 288 -28.99 2.80 9.95
CA SER A 288 -29.07 4.21 9.57
C SER A 288 -29.16 5.15 10.77
N ASP A 289 -29.83 4.78 11.86
CA ASP A 289 -29.98 5.64 13.04
C ASP A 289 -28.62 5.82 13.73
N ARG A 290 -27.86 4.73 13.83
CA ARG A 290 -26.55 4.73 14.44
C ARG A 290 -25.54 5.52 13.61
N VAL A 291 -25.51 5.34 12.29
CA VAL A 291 -24.58 6.10 11.44
C VAL A 291 -24.92 7.60 11.47
N LEU A 292 -26.19 7.98 11.53
CA LEU A 292 -26.63 9.38 11.65
C LEU A 292 -26.20 9.96 13.00
N SER A 293 -26.48 9.27 14.10
CA SER A 293 -26.11 9.70 15.46
C SER A 293 -24.62 9.93 15.62
N GLU A 294 -23.78 8.99 15.15
CA GLU A 294 -22.33 9.13 15.22
C GLU A 294 -21.80 10.22 14.27
N SER A 295 -22.40 10.38 13.09
CA SER A 295 -22.07 11.46 12.16
C SER A 295 -22.37 12.85 12.75
N LEU A 296 -23.48 13.01 13.47
CA LEU A 296 -23.82 14.26 14.19
C LEU A 296 -22.83 14.59 15.31
N LYS A 297 -22.32 13.58 16.03
CA LYS A 297 -21.25 13.79 17.02
C LYS A 297 -19.98 14.31 16.34
N VAL A 298 -19.57 13.70 15.24
CA VAL A 298 -18.39 14.13 14.47
C VAL A 298 -18.58 15.56 13.95
N ALA A 299 -19.72 15.87 13.34
CA ALA A 299 -20.03 17.23 12.87
C ALA A 299 -19.98 18.27 14.00
N THR A 300 -20.53 17.91 15.19
CA THR A 300 -20.48 18.76 16.39
C THR A 300 -19.05 18.98 16.91
N ILE A 301 -18.17 17.99 16.80
CA ILE A 301 -16.76 18.15 17.16
C ILE A 301 -16.08 19.10 16.17
N CYS A 302 -16.30 18.90 14.86
CA CYS A 302 -15.72 19.72 13.80
C CYS A 302 -16.19 21.19 13.86
N SER A 303 -17.46 21.46 14.16
CA SER A 303 -18.03 22.81 14.22
C SER A 303 -17.35 23.74 15.25
N LYS A 304 -16.59 23.20 16.20
CA LYS A 304 -15.78 23.96 17.14
C LYS A 304 -14.42 24.43 16.55
N HIS A 305 -14.06 23.94 15.35
CA HIS A 305 -12.80 24.17 14.69
C HIS A 305 -12.92 24.82 13.30
N THR A 306 -14.15 24.98 12.81
CA THR A 306 -14.45 25.64 11.55
C THR A 306 -15.72 26.46 11.68
N THR A 307 -15.84 27.53 10.89
CA THR A 307 -17.08 28.34 10.78
C THR A 307 -17.99 27.87 9.67
N TYR A 308 -17.54 26.90 8.89
CA TYR A 308 -18.30 26.34 7.77
C TYR A 308 -19.22 25.20 8.22
N GLU A 309 -20.33 25.04 7.53
CA GLU A 309 -21.22 23.91 7.71
C GLU A 309 -20.60 22.63 7.14
N THR A 310 -20.85 21.51 7.82
CA THR A 310 -20.49 20.19 7.35
C THR A 310 -21.47 19.77 6.26
N PHE A 311 -20.96 19.44 5.08
CA PHE A 311 -21.77 18.81 4.02
C PHE A 311 -21.91 17.31 4.29
N VAL A 312 -23.14 16.80 4.21
CA VAL A 312 -23.46 15.38 4.43
C VAL A 312 -23.88 14.74 3.11
N ALA A 313 -23.07 13.82 2.62
CA ALA A 313 -23.40 12.99 1.47
C ALA A 313 -24.07 11.69 1.95
N GLU A 314 -25.41 11.66 1.93
CA GLU A 314 -26.22 10.50 2.27
C GLU A 314 -26.41 9.56 1.06
N PRO A 315 -26.81 10.06 -0.14
CA PRO A 315 -26.97 9.20 -1.30
C PRO A 315 -25.65 8.53 -1.69
N LYS A 316 -25.70 7.23 -1.93
CA LYS A 316 -24.53 6.43 -2.33
C LYS A 316 -23.78 7.03 -3.52
N ARG A 317 -24.51 7.55 -4.52
CA ARG A 317 -23.93 8.22 -5.68
C ARG A 317 -23.02 9.39 -5.31
N ASP A 318 -23.42 10.19 -4.31
CA ASP A 318 -22.69 11.40 -3.92
C ASP A 318 -21.45 11.01 -3.10
N GLN A 319 -21.56 9.98 -2.22
CA GLN A 319 -20.43 9.37 -1.54
C GLN A 319 -19.42 8.84 -2.54
N ASP A 320 -19.85 8.04 -3.51
CA ASP A 320 -18.99 7.45 -4.53
C ASP A 320 -18.31 8.51 -5.40
N ASN A 321 -18.99 9.62 -5.71
CA ASN A 321 -18.41 10.74 -6.44
C ASN A 321 -17.28 11.41 -5.65
N ILE A 322 -17.46 11.69 -4.36
CA ILE A 322 -16.45 12.27 -3.49
C ILE A 322 -15.22 11.34 -3.42
N LEU A 323 -15.46 10.05 -3.19
CA LEU A 323 -14.38 9.06 -3.09
C LEU A 323 -13.64 8.86 -4.41
N ARG A 324 -14.35 8.85 -5.54
CA ARG A 324 -13.76 8.78 -6.88
C ARG A 324 -12.84 9.96 -7.14
N ILE A 325 -13.23 11.18 -6.75
CA ILE A 325 -12.38 12.37 -6.89
C ILE A 325 -11.14 12.20 -6.01
N ARG A 326 -11.30 11.83 -4.72
CA ARG A 326 -10.19 11.64 -3.77
C ARG A 326 -9.18 10.59 -4.27
N SER A 327 -9.65 9.45 -4.73
CA SER A 327 -8.79 8.33 -5.17
C SER A 327 -8.00 8.64 -6.44
N ASN A 328 -8.43 9.59 -7.26
CA ASN A 328 -7.77 9.94 -8.51
C ASN A 328 -6.77 11.11 -8.37
N ILE A 329 -6.51 11.63 -7.17
CA ILE A 329 -5.53 12.71 -6.96
C ILE A 329 -4.13 12.28 -7.45
N TYR A 330 -3.68 11.07 -7.10
CA TYR A 330 -2.39 10.56 -7.59
C TYR A 330 -2.34 10.49 -9.12
N VAL A 331 -3.42 10.03 -9.74
CA VAL A 331 -3.48 9.87 -11.21
C VAL A 331 -3.22 11.20 -11.94
N ILE A 332 -3.79 12.30 -11.45
CA ILE A 332 -3.59 13.62 -12.07
C ILE A 332 -2.20 14.21 -11.77
N LEU A 333 -1.60 13.87 -10.63
CA LEU A 333 -0.27 14.35 -10.23
C LEU A 333 0.88 13.50 -10.80
N LYS A 334 0.64 12.22 -11.10
CA LYS A 334 1.66 11.23 -11.46
C LYS A 334 2.68 11.71 -12.50
N ASN A 335 2.21 12.36 -13.56
CA ASN A 335 3.08 12.82 -14.63
C ASN A 335 3.90 14.06 -14.29
N GLU A 336 3.50 14.80 -13.26
CA GLU A 336 4.16 16.01 -12.78
C GLU A 336 5.00 15.75 -11.51
N THR A 337 4.87 14.56 -10.91
CA THR A 337 5.57 14.16 -9.70
C THR A 337 6.96 13.63 -10.02
N LEU A 338 7.95 14.14 -9.29
CA LEU A 338 9.32 13.65 -9.26
C LEU A 338 9.45 12.51 -8.25
N ASP A 339 8.97 12.73 -7.02
CA ASP A 339 8.91 11.76 -5.94
C ASP A 339 7.64 11.94 -5.10
N ILE A 340 7.16 10.87 -4.49
CA ILE A 340 6.04 10.88 -3.55
C ILE A 340 6.53 10.36 -2.19
N LEU A 341 6.56 11.23 -1.20
CA LEU A 341 6.92 10.87 0.16
C LEU A 341 5.68 10.36 0.90
N ASP A 342 5.86 9.31 1.68
CA ASP A 342 4.79 8.56 2.33
C ASP A 342 5.08 8.46 3.83
N ILE A 343 5.10 9.61 4.52
CA ILE A 343 5.41 9.63 5.94
C ILE A 343 4.19 9.25 6.79
N THR A 344 4.44 8.59 7.92
CA THR A 344 3.41 8.39 8.94
C THR A 344 3.94 8.88 10.29
N VAL A 345 3.11 9.65 10.99
CA VAL A 345 3.42 10.21 12.31
C VAL A 345 2.26 9.95 13.26
N PRO A 346 2.48 9.98 14.59
CA PRO A 346 1.36 9.93 15.53
C PRO A 346 0.30 10.99 15.17
N PRO A 347 -1.01 10.66 15.10
CA PRO A 347 -2.04 11.60 14.69
C PRO A 347 -2.03 12.92 15.47
N ALA A 348 -1.65 12.90 16.74
CA ALA A 348 -1.50 14.10 17.55
C ALA A 348 -0.32 15.02 17.13
N ALA A 349 0.62 14.52 16.32
CA ALA A 349 1.75 15.29 15.81
C ALA A 349 1.47 15.94 14.45
N LEU A 350 0.37 15.56 13.77
CA LEU A 350 0.06 16.00 12.40
C LEU A 350 0.06 17.52 12.23
N GLU A 351 -0.54 18.24 13.20
CA GLU A 351 -0.61 19.72 13.19
C GLU A 351 0.79 20.33 13.06
N LYS A 352 1.74 19.91 13.92
CA LYS A 352 3.11 20.43 13.93
C LYS A 352 3.92 19.98 12.72
N VAL A 353 3.70 18.75 12.28
CA VAL A 353 4.39 18.18 11.12
C VAL A 353 4.01 18.92 9.86
N ILE A 354 2.72 19.22 9.66
CA ILE A 354 2.29 19.96 8.47
C ILE A 354 2.79 21.42 8.48
N GLU A 355 2.86 22.08 9.64
CA GLU A 355 3.49 23.39 9.78
C GLU A 355 4.97 23.33 9.35
N SER A 356 5.72 22.33 9.83
CA SER A 356 7.12 22.15 9.44
C SER A 356 7.29 21.83 7.95
N ILE A 357 6.37 21.09 7.32
CA ILE A 357 6.38 20.86 5.87
C ILE A 357 6.13 22.16 5.11
N GLU A 358 5.24 23.03 5.60
CA GLU A 358 5.01 24.35 5.01
C GLU A 358 6.25 25.27 5.13
N GLU A 359 6.98 25.20 6.25
CA GLU A 359 8.25 25.90 6.41
C GLU A 359 9.31 25.41 5.40
N VAL A 360 9.43 24.09 5.19
CA VAL A 360 10.31 23.51 4.15
C VAL A 360 9.90 23.99 2.77
N ALA A 361 8.59 23.94 2.45
CA ALA A 361 8.08 24.42 1.17
C ALA A 361 8.44 25.90 0.93
N LEU A 362 8.28 26.73 1.95
CA LEU A 362 8.61 28.16 1.88
C LEU A 362 10.12 28.40 1.72
N ALA A 363 10.95 27.72 2.51
CA ALA A 363 12.41 27.85 2.50
C ALA A 363 13.02 27.48 1.15
N HIS A 364 12.50 26.43 0.52
CA HIS A 364 12.95 25.95 -0.79
C HIS A 364 12.19 26.58 -1.96
N LYS A 365 11.18 27.44 -1.71
CA LYS A 365 10.27 28.00 -2.71
C LYS A 365 9.61 26.87 -3.54
N ALA A 366 9.26 25.78 -2.87
CA ALA A 366 8.72 24.57 -3.48
C ALA A 366 7.20 24.52 -3.37
N TYR A 367 6.54 24.01 -4.39
CA TYR A 367 5.14 23.61 -4.33
C TYR A 367 5.06 22.11 -3.94
N LEU A 368 4.55 21.84 -2.75
CA LEU A 368 4.45 20.50 -2.19
C LEU A 368 2.97 20.15 -1.97
N PRO A 369 2.28 19.55 -2.97
CA PRO A 369 0.92 19.04 -2.79
C PRO A 369 0.88 17.98 -1.68
N VAL A 370 -0.10 18.12 -0.76
CA VAL A 370 -0.27 17.20 0.39
C VAL A 370 -1.70 16.69 0.44
N TYR A 371 -1.85 15.40 0.62
CA TYR A 371 -3.09 14.73 0.99
C TYR A 371 -2.77 13.46 1.78
N GLY A 372 -3.74 12.82 2.42
CA GLY A 372 -3.44 11.59 3.14
C GLY A 372 -4.55 11.08 4.03
N HIS A 373 -4.23 10.02 4.78
CA HIS A 373 -5.09 9.34 5.71
C HIS A 373 -4.87 9.95 7.11
N ALA A 374 -5.62 11.03 7.42
CA ALA A 374 -5.34 11.83 8.61
C ALA A 374 -5.54 11.06 9.93
N ALA A 375 -6.48 10.10 9.96
CA ALA A 375 -6.78 9.38 11.20
C ALA A 375 -5.68 8.41 11.66
N ASP A 376 -4.86 7.91 10.74
CA ASP A 376 -3.71 7.06 11.05
C ASP A 376 -2.36 7.78 10.91
N GLY A 377 -2.42 9.09 10.62
CA GLY A 377 -1.24 9.96 10.59
C GLY A 377 -0.42 9.86 9.31
N ASN A 378 -0.93 9.22 8.26
CA ASN A 378 -0.23 9.03 7.01
C ASN A 378 -0.46 10.19 6.04
N LEU A 379 0.62 10.82 5.58
CA LEU A 379 0.62 11.92 4.63
C LEU A 379 1.43 11.57 3.38
N HIS A 380 0.85 11.87 2.22
CA HIS A 380 1.50 11.80 0.92
C HIS A 380 1.89 13.21 0.49
N ILE A 381 3.20 13.44 0.34
CA ILE A 381 3.76 14.73 -0.06
C ILE A 381 4.42 14.55 -1.43
N HIS A 382 3.99 15.31 -2.42
CA HIS A 382 4.57 15.28 -3.75
C HIS A 382 5.67 16.30 -3.92
N ILE A 383 6.83 15.88 -4.42
CA ILE A 383 7.88 16.76 -4.94
C ILE A 383 7.70 16.81 -6.44
N MET A 384 7.49 18.02 -6.99
CA MET A 384 7.12 18.21 -8.39
C MET A 384 8.36 18.21 -9.30
N ARG A 385 8.17 17.95 -10.60
CA ARG A 385 9.27 17.78 -11.58
C ARG A 385 10.13 19.03 -11.80
N ASP A 386 9.58 20.21 -11.61
CA ASP A 386 10.32 21.48 -11.69
C ASP A 386 11.28 21.70 -10.50
N GLN A 387 11.30 20.76 -9.54
CA GLN A 387 12.05 20.85 -8.29
C GLN A 387 13.21 19.83 -8.22
N GLU A 388 13.70 19.34 -9.36
CA GLU A 388 14.77 18.32 -9.42
C GLU A 388 16.03 18.72 -8.65
N ALA A 389 16.41 20.00 -8.69
CA ALA A 389 17.61 20.50 -8.02
C ALA A 389 17.54 20.43 -6.48
N ILE A 390 16.34 20.35 -5.90
CA ILE A 390 16.14 20.38 -4.43
C ILE A 390 15.54 19.07 -3.89
N VAL A 391 15.25 18.09 -4.74
CA VAL A 391 14.50 16.86 -4.37
C VAL A 391 15.13 16.11 -3.20
N ASP A 392 16.45 15.93 -3.20
CA ASP A 392 17.14 15.22 -2.12
C ASP A 392 17.10 16.01 -0.79
N SER A 393 17.29 17.31 -0.84
CA SER A 393 17.24 18.17 0.35
C SER A 393 15.85 18.18 0.96
N VAL A 394 14.82 18.45 0.18
CA VAL A 394 13.42 18.48 0.62
C VAL A 394 13.00 17.12 1.18
N ARG A 395 13.33 16.00 0.48
CA ARG A 395 13.03 14.65 0.97
C ARG A 395 13.67 14.38 2.32
N ASP A 396 14.98 14.65 2.44
CA ASP A 396 15.71 14.34 3.66
C ASP A 396 15.27 15.22 4.85
N GLU A 397 14.86 16.47 4.61
CA GLU A 397 14.28 17.34 5.63
C GLU A 397 12.92 16.83 6.10
N ILE A 398 12.00 16.48 5.19
CA ILE A 398 10.68 15.95 5.52
C ILE A 398 10.81 14.62 6.29
N TYR A 399 11.71 13.74 5.88
CA TYR A 399 11.95 12.46 6.59
C TYR A 399 12.48 12.70 8.01
N ARG A 400 13.40 13.68 8.21
CA ARG A 400 13.87 14.05 9.56
C ARG A 400 12.73 14.62 10.42
N ILE A 401 11.86 15.45 9.83
CA ILE A 401 10.66 15.97 10.52
C ILE A 401 9.79 14.81 11.00
N ALA A 402 9.48 13.84 10.13
CA ALA A 402 8.66 12.68 10.48
C ALA A 402 9.28 11.86 11.62
N VAL A 403 10.57 11.51 11.51
CA VAL A 403 11.27 10.71 12.53
C VAL A 403 11.38 11.46 13.86
N LYS A 404 11.67 12.76 13.83
CA LYS A 404 11.70 13.62 15.03
C LYS A 404 10.35 13.71 15.72
N ALA A 405 9.27 13.62 14.98
CA ALA A 405 7.90 13.57 15.51
C ALA A 405 7.49 12.19 16.06
N GLY A 406 8.40 11.21 16.08
CA GLY A 406 8.13 9.84 16.50
C GLY A 406 7.48 8.97 15.41
N GLY A 407 7.58 9.40 14.16
CA GLY A 407 7.02 8.72 12.99
C GLY A 407 8.05 7.93 12.18
N VAL A 408 7.67 7.56 10.96
CA VAL A 408 8.45 6.74 10.02
C VAL A 408 8.44 7.37 8.63
N ILE A 409 9.42 7.00 7.80
CA ILE A 409 9.62 7.55 6.45
C ILE A 409 8.71 6.91 5.39
N THR A 410 8.03 5.81 5.72
CA THR A 410 7.02 5.19 4.87
C THR A 410 5.95 4.53 5.74
N GLY A 411 4.68 4.86 5.46
CA GLY A 411 3.52 4.31 6.14
C GLY A 411 2.99 3.05 5.48
N GLU A 412 2.85 3.10 4.15
CA GLU A 412 2.22 2.01 3.40
C GLU A 412 2.93 1.67 2.07
N HIS A 413 3.64 2.62 1.42
CA HIS A 413 4.25 2.36 0.11
C HIS A 413 5.43 1.39 0.16
N GLY A 414 6.12 1.29 1.31
CA GLY A 414 7.31 0.48 1.49
C GLY A 414 8.61 1.20 1.10
N ILE A 415 9.70 0.46 1.18
CA ILE A 415 11.06 0.94 0.86
C ILE A 415 11.41 0.66 -0.61
N GLY A 416 11.07 -0.52 -1.10
CA GLY A 416 11.37 -0.95 -2.46
C GLY A 416 12.85 -0.82 -2.81
N LYS A 417 13.12 -0.42 -4.06
CA LYS A 417 14.47 -0.12 -4.55
C LYS A 417 14.77 1.38 -4.51
N THR A 418 13.73 2.23 -4.59
CA THR A 418 13.91 3.69 -4.67
C THR A 418 14.37 4.32 -3.36
N ARG A 419 14.06 3.69 -2.21
CA ARG A 419 14.40 4.20 -0.87
C ARG A 419 15.44 3.35 -0.13
N ALA A 420 15.85 2.20 -0.68
CA ALA A 420 16.78 1.29 -0.02
C ALA A 420 18.13 1.94 0.37
N SER A 421 18.65 2.84 -0.47
CA SER A 421 19.89 3.59 -0.19
C SER A 421 19.73 4.65 0.92
N LYS A 422 18.50 5.11 1.19
CA LYS A 422 18.22 6.14 2.19
C LYS A 422 17.94 5.54 3.58
N LEU A 423 17.58 4.26 3.66
CA LEU A 423 17.12 3.62 4.90
C LEU A 423 18.12 3.79 6.05
N SER A 424 19.42 3.70 5.78
CA SER A 424 20.48 3.85 6.79
C SER A 424 20.55 5.24 7.46
N GLY A 425 19.94 6.24 6.85
CA GLY A 425 19.85 7.60 7.44
C GLY A 425 18.71 7.76 8.46
N PHE A 426 17.79 6.79 8.53
CA PHE A 426 16.52 6.92 9.28
C PHE A 426 16.19 5.72 10.17
N VAL A 427 17.04 4.68 10.16
CA VAL A 427 16.93 3.47 10.97
C VAL A 427 18.26 3.25 11.70
N SER A 428 18.23 2.72 12.91
CA SER A 428 19.47 2.49 13.68
C SER A 428 20.39 1.44 13.02
N SER A 429 21.69 1.53 13.28
CA SER A 429 22.66 0.54 12.80
C SER A 429 22.37 -0.85 13.29
N GLU A 430 21.91 -0.97 14.54
CA GLU A 430 21.55 -2.23 15.20
C GLU A 430 20.35 -2.90 14.53
N GLU A 431 19.33 -2.10 14.18
CA GLU A 431 18.15 -2.58 13.47
C GLU A 431 18.50 -3.04 12.05
N LEU A 432 19.32 -2.27 11.33
CA LEU A 432 19.81 -2.66 10.00
C LEU A 432 20.61 -3.96 10.04
N GLU A 433 21.47 -4.13 11.05
CA GLU A 433 22.24 -5.35 11.23
C GLU A 433 21.34 -6.56 11.48
N LEU A 434 20.29 -6.40 12.31
CA LEU A 434 19.30 -7.44 12.56
C LEU A 434 18.53 -7.81 11.28
N MET A 435 18.10 -6.81 10.49
CA MET A 435 17.44 -7.04 9.19
C MET A 435 18.35 -7.83 8.22
N ARG A 436 19.67 -7.51 8.16
CA ARG A 436 20.64 -8.25 7.32
C ARG A 436 20.79 -9.70 7.78
N LYS A 437 20.85 -9.96 9.10
CA LYS A 437 20.91 -11.32 9.65
C LYS A 437 19.66 -12.13 9.29
N ILE A 438 18.47 -11.52 9.41
CA ILE A 438 17.21 -12.16 9.00
C ILE A 438 17.23 -12.49 7.50
N LYS A 439 17.62 -11.53 6.65
CA LYS A 439 17.73 -11.76 5.21
C LYS A 439 18.69 -12.90 4.88
N ALA A 440 19.88 -12.91 5.49
CA ALA A 440 20.89 -13.96 5.27
C ALA A 440 20.41 -15.34 5.77
N ALA A 441 19.61 -15.39 6.83
CA ALA A 441 19.06 -16.65 7.32
C ALA A 441 17.99 -17.24 6.39
N PHE A 442 17.18 -16.40 5.74
CA PHE A 442 16.15 -16.84 4.80
C PHE A 442 16.70 -17.06 3.38
N ASP A 443 17.59 -16.19 2.91
CA ASP A 443 18.09 -16.12 1.53
C ASP A 443 19.62 -15.92 1.52
N PRO A 444 20.41 -16.94 1.88
CA PRO A 444 21.86 -16.84 1.97
C PRO A 444 22.54 -16.50 0.64
N ASN A 445 21.92 -16.88 -0.48
CA ASN A 445 22.42 -16.61 -1.83
C ASN A 445 21.96 -15.27 -2.41
N ASN A 446 21.13 -14.52 -1.66
CA ASN A 446 20.57 -13.23 -2.08
C ASN A 446 19.98 -13.25 -3.49
N ILE A 447 19.21 -14.30 -3.80
CA ILE A 447 18.54 -14.47 -5.09
C ILE A 447 17.14 -13.86 -5.13
N LEU A 448 16.46 -13.71 -3.98
CA LEU A 448 15.07 -13.31 -3.93
C LEU A 448 14.96 -11.79 -3.80
N ASN A 449 14.37 -11.17 -4.83
CA ASN A 449 14.15 -9.74 -5.01
C ASN A 449 15.33 -8.84 -4.60
N PRO A 450 16.55 -9.11 -5.13
CA PRO A 450 17.76 -8.43 -4.70
C PRO A 450 17.69 -6.91 -4.92
N GLY A 451 18.27 -6.14 -3.98
CA GLY A 451 18.27 -4.68 -4.01
C GLY A 451 16.99 -4.03 -3.52
N THR A 452 15.96 -4.82 -3.16
CA THR A 452 14.73 -4.33 -2.54
C THR A 452 14.90 -4.30 -1.02
N LYS A 453 14.40 -3.25 -0.38
CA LYS A 453 14.37 -3.02 1.08
C LYS A 453 15.75 -2.83 1.72
N LEU A 454 16.73 -3.67 1.40
CA LEU A 454 18.09 -3.62 1.92
C LEU A 454 19.10 -3.60 0.77
N GLN A 455 20.13 -2.78 0.89
CA GLN A 455 21.35 -2.88 0.09
C GLN A 455 22.31 -3.85 0.82
N LEU A 456 22.61 -4.98 0.17
CA LEU A 456 23.54 -6.02 0.64
C LEU A 456 24.77 -6.01 -0.24
#